data_5b40ff80089c04a83e35c020f5d0a57e
#
_entry.id   5b40ff80089c04a83e35c020f5d0a57e
#
_cell.length_a   1.000
_cell.length_b   1.000
_cell.length_c   1.000
_cell.angle_alpha   90.00
_cell.angle_beta   90.00
_cell.angle_gamma   90.00
#
_symmetry.space_group_name_H-M   'P 1'
#
loop_
_entity.id
_entity.type
_entity.pdbx_description
1 polymer ?
#
loop_
_entity_poly.entity_id
_entity_poly.type
_entity_poly.pdbx_seq_one_letter_code
_entity_poly.pdbx_strand_id
1 'polypeptide(L)'
;ISYLKLERTHHVSHSFSVLWKQVLQFSESYGLLSKGCKYVSMTLDYPFITLEEQSRFMVGVTLPQSFKIPKGFGVYEVPAGEYAIFRFKGLYHELNRVYRYIYLDWLPANDYSLRDPFTFETYINTPEKTPVSELITDIYIPVKKKEI
;
A
#
# COMPACT_ATOMS: atom_id res chain seq x y z
N ILE A 1 -6.33 -6.77 12.88
CA ILE A 1 -6.18 -7.26 11.49
C ILE A 1 -7.11 -6.46 10.60
N SER A 2 -6.53 -5.85 9.60
CA SER A 2 -7.31 -5.08 8.62
C SER A 2 -7.54 -5.92 7.37
N TYR A 3 -8.77 -5.92 6.88
CA TYR A 3 -9.10 -6.57 5.62
C TYR A 3 -9.00 -5.56 4.48
N LEU A 4 -8.41 -5.98 3.38
CA LEU A 4 -8.27 -5.16 2.20
C LEU A 4 -9.04 -5.75 1.03
N LYS A 5 -9.77 -4.89 0.30
CA LYS A 5 -10.31 -5.22 -0.99
C LYS A 5 -9.27 -4.82 -2.02
N LEU A 6 -8.67 -5.80 -2.68
CA LEU A 6 -7.58 -5.56 -3.62
C LEU A 6 -7.93 -6.10 -5.00
N GLU A 7 -7.56 -5.34 -6.01
CA GLU A 7 -7.56 -5.80 -7.38
C GLU A 7 -6.14 -6.22 -7.76
N ARG A 8 -5.98 -7.49 -8.11
CA ARG A 8 -4.67 -8.05 -8.40
C ARG A 8 -4.36 -7.97 -9.88
N THR A 9 -3.20 -7.45 -10.22
CA THR A 9 -2.72 -7.52 -11.59
C THR A 9 -1.66 -8.59 -11.73
N HIS A 10 -1.77 -9.34 -12.82
CA HIS A 10 -0.67 -10.13 -13.34
C HIS A 10 -0.29 -9.48 -14.65
N HIS A 11 0.98 -9.09 -14.75
CA HIS A 11 1.54 -8.56 -15.97
C HIS A 11 1.10 -7.16 -16.38
N VAL A 12 1.86 -6.63 -17.23
CA VAL A 12 1.95 -5.32 -17.84
C VAL A 12 0.69 -4.87 -18.56
N SER A 13 -0.30 -5.74 -18.73
CA SER A 13 -1.48 -5.45 -19.55
C SER A 13 -2.50 -4.54 -18.88
N HIS A 14 -2.41 -4.35 -17.57
CA HIS A 14 -3.34 -3.47 -16.84
C HIS A 14 -2.57 -2.34 -16.22
N SER A 15 -2.81 -1.14 -16.71
CA SER A 15 -2.18 0.04 -16.14
C SER A 15 -2.67 0.25 -14.70
N PHE A 16 -1.81 0.82 -13.90
CA PHE A 16 -2.09 1.21 -12.53
C PHE A 16 -3.36 2.06 -12.45
N SER A 17 -3.56 2.94 -13.44
CA SER A 17 -4.73 3.84 -13.48
C SER A 17 -6.05 3.10 -13.67
N VAL A 18 -6.07 2.02 -14.44
CA VAL A 18 -7.29 1.22 -14.64
C VAL A 18 -7.73 0.55 -13.35
N LEU A 19 -6.77 0.00 -12.60
CA LEU A 19 -7.06 -0.63 -11.32
C LEU A 19 -7.56 0.36 -10.29
N TRP A 20 -6.93 1.52 -10.20
CA TRP A 20 -7.36 2.58 -9.30
C TRP A 20 -8.78 3.05 -9.61
N LYS A 21 -9.12 3.13 -10.91
CA LYS A 21 -10.46 3.52 -11.33
C LYS A 21 -11.51 2.53 -10.81
N GLN A 22 -11.22 1.24 -10.89
CA GLN A 22 -12.11 0.20 -10.37
C GLN A 22 -12.28 0.30 -8.86
N VAL A 23 -11.20 0.52 -8.14
CA VAL A 23 -11.22 0.68 -6.68
C VAL A 23 -12.01 1.92 -6.27
N LEU A 24 -11.81 3.03 -6.97
CA LEU A 24 -12.54 4.27 -6.72
C LEU A 24 -14.03 4.09 -6.92
N GLN A 25 -14.44 3.44 -8.01
CA GLN A 25 -15.85 3.17 -8.27
C GLN A 25 -16.47 2.27 -7.19
N PHE A 26 -15.76 1.24 -6.78
CA PHE A 26 -16.21 0.36 -5.71
C PHE A 26 -16.38 1.13 -4.40
N SER A 27 -15.39 1.93 -4.04
CA SER A 27 -15.40 2.73 -2.82
C SER A 27 -16.56 3.71 -2.79
N GLU A 28 -16.82 4.40 -3.90
CA GLU A 28 -17.93 5.35 -4.01
C GLU A 28 -19.28 4.65 -3.91
N SER A 29 -19.42 3.50 -4.57
CA SER A 29 -20.67 2.73 -4.57
C SER A 29 -21.10 2.32 -3.16
N TYR A 30 -20.16 2.09 -2.27
CA TYR A 30 -20.45 1.65 -0.90
C TYR A 30 -20.15 2.71 0.15
N GLY A 31 -19.78 3.93 -0.24
CA GLY A 31 -19.52 5.02 0.67
C GLY A 31 -18.39 4.72 1.67
N LEU A 32 -17.37 4.01 1.27
CA LEU A 32 -16.35 3.51 2.18
C LEU A 32 -15.50 4.60 2.80
N LEU A 33 -15.15 5.65 2.07
CA LEU A 33 -14.35 6.73 2.62
C LEU A 33 -15.07 7.47 3.76
N SER A 34 -16.38 7.62 3.66
CA SER A 34 -17.18 8.24 4.74
C SER A 34 -17.24 7.35 5.99
N LYS A 35 -16.91 6.07 5.86
CA LYS A 35 -16.82 5.12 6.98
C LYS A 35 -15.41 5.01 7.57
N GLY A 36 -14.50 5.89 7.17
CA GLY A 36 -13.13 5.89 7.66
C GLY A 36 -12.20 4.91 6.96
N CYS A 37 -12.62 4.29 5.87
CA CYS A 37 -11.77 3.40 5.10
C CYS A 37 -10.75 4.18 4.29
N LYS A 38 -9.61 3.55 4.00
CA LYS A 38 -8.51 4.20 3.28
C LYS A 38 -8.13 3.41 2.05
N TYR A 39 -7.66 4.11 1.04
CA TYR A 39 -7.06 3.47 -0.13
C TYR A 39 -5.70 2.90 0.23
N VAL A 40 -5.36 1.78 -0.41
CA VAL A 40 -4.12 1.04 -0.12
C VAL A 40 -3.51 0.58 -1.43
N SER A 41 -2.19 0.63 -1.52
CA SER A 41 -1.45 -0.11 -2.54
C SER A 41 -0.42 -1.00 -1.87
N MET A 42 -0.24 -2.19 -2.41
CA MET A 42 0.73 -3.16 -1.89
C MET A 42 1.64 -3.61 -3.01
N THR A 43 2.94 -3.60 -2.75
CA THR A 43 3.96 -4.16 -3.62
C THR A 43 4.39 -5.49 -3.03
N LEU A 44 4.36 -6.55 -3.83
CA LEU A 44 4.58 -7.91 -3.36
C LEU A 44 6.02 -8.37 -3.45
N ASP A 45 6.85 -7.65 -4.18
CA ASP A 45 8.24 -8.03 -4.45
C ASP A 45 9.21 -7.01 -3.86
N TYR A 46 10.43 -7.47 -3.58
CA TYR A 46 11.46 -6.57 -3.03
C TYR A 46 11.75 -5.45 -4.02
N PRO A 47 11.69 -4.18 -3.57
CA PRO A 47 12.13 -3.06 -4.40
C PRO A 47 13.63 -3.15 -4.64
N PHE A 48 14.07 -2.63 -5.78
CA PHE A 48 15.48 -2.60 -6.22
C PHE A 48 16.10 -3.95 -6.54
N ILE A 49 15.41 -5.05 -6.24
CA ILE A 49 15.86 -6.40 -6.58
C ILE A 49 15.08 -6.96 -7.76
N THR A 50 13.76 -6.77 -7.73
CA THR A 50 12.87 -7.21 -8.81
C THR A 50 12.77 -6.11 -9.84
N LEU A 51 12.85 -6.46 -11.12
CA LEU A 51 12.66 -5.51 -12.20
C LEU A 51 11.25 -4.90 -12.11
N GLU A 52 11.15 -3.60 -12.37
CA GLU A 52 9.89 -2.88 -12.28
C GLU A 52 8.78 -3.53 -13.10
N GLU A 53 9.11 -3.99 -14.31
CA GLU A 53 8.15 -4.64 -15.22
C GLU A 53 7.66 -5.98 -14.69
N GLN A 54 8.40 -6.62 -13.79
CA GLN A 54 8.07 -7.91 -13.19
C GLN A 54 7.53 -7.79 -11.78
N SER A 55 7.53 -6.59 -11.24
CA SER A 55 7.05 -6.35 -9.89
C SER A 55 5.54 -6.50 -9.83
N ARG A 56 5.08 -7.28 -8.87
CA ARG A 56 3.65 -7.51 -8.65
C ARG A 56 3.12 -6.50 -7.65
N PHE A 57 1.92 -6.03 -7.90
CA PHE A 57 1.29 -5.09 -6.97
C PHE A 57 -0.22 -5.34 -6.89
N MET A 58 -0.83 -4.82 -5.84
CA MET A 58 -2.26 -4.84 -5.62
C MET A 58 -2.70 -3.46 -5.17
N VAL A 59 -3.92 -3.06 -5.56
CA VAL A 59 -4.54 -1.84 -5.07
C VAL A 59 -5.90 -2.16 -4.51
N GLY A 60 -6.35 -1.37 -3.54
CA GLY A 60 -7.61 -1.65 -2.91
C GLY A 60 -8.03 -0.57 -1.93
N VAL A 61 -9.01 -0.93 -1.13
CA VAL A 61 -9.55 -0.09 -0.07
C VAL A 61 -9.75 -0.95 1.17
N THR A 62 -9.47 -0.38 2.34
CA THR A 62 -9.73 -1.09 3.60
C THR A 62 -11.23 -1.24 3.80
N LEU A 63 -11.66 -2.32 4.44
CA LEU A 63 -13.06 -2.64 4.61
C LEU A 63 -13.43 -2.67 6.09
N PRO A 64 -14.66 -2.25 6.44
CA PRO A 64 -15.18 -2.47 7.78
C PRO A 64 -15.26 -3.97 8.08
N GLN A 65 -15.09 -4.35 9.33
CA GLN A 65 -15.05 -5.74 9.75
C GLN A 65 -16.33 -6.51 9.39
N SER A 66 -17.47 -5.83 9.41
CA SER A 66 -18.78 -6.41 9.11
C SER A 66 -19.18 -6.30 7.64
N PHE A 67 -18.31 -5.81 6.79
CA PHE A 67 -18.64 -5.59 5.38
C PHE A 67 -18.75 -6.92 4.64
N LYS A 68 -19.88 -7.12 3.94
CA LYS A 68 -20.08 -8.28 3.10
C LYS A 68 -19.50 -8.03 1.71
N ILE A 69 -18.62 -8.91 1.27
CA ILE A 69 -17.93 -8.75 -0.01
C ILE A 69 -18.89 -9.14 -1.15
N PRO A 70 -19.15 -8.23 -2.11
CA PRO A 70 -19.93 -8.57 -3.27
C PRO A 70 -19.26 -9.63 -4.12
N LYS A 71 -20.07 -10.40 -4.84
CA LYS A 71 -19.56 -11.42 -5.76
C LYS A 71 -18.67 -10.75 -6.83
N GLY A 72 -17.57 -11.40 -7.15
CA GLY A 72 -16.63 -10.90 -8.17
C GLY A 72 -15.47 -10.08 -7.63
N PHE A 73 -15.43 -9.85 -6.32
CA PHE A 73 -14.35 -9.09 -5.69
C PHE A 73 -13.55 -9.98 -4.75
N GLY A 74 -12.25 -9.78 -4.74
CA GLY A 74 -11.34 -10.50 -3.85
C GLY A 74 -11.06 -9.74 -2.58
N VAL A 75 -10.71 -10.46 -1.53
CA VAL A 75 -10.29 -9.89 -0.25
C VAL A 75 -8.90 -10.43 0.07
N TYR A 76 -8.06 -9.55 0.57
CA TYR A 76 -6.74 -9.91 1.05
C TYR A 76 -6.60 -9.46 2.50
N GLU A 77 -6.20 -10.37 3.36
CA GLU A 77 -5.92 -10.06 4.75
C GLU A 77 -4.45 -9.73 4.92
N VAL A 78 -4.16 -8.54 5.41
CA VAL A 78 -2.78 -8.11 5.66
C VAL A 78 -2.22 -8.93 6.82
N PRO A 79 -1.07 -9.59 6.66
CA PRO A 79 -0.49 -10.38 7.73
C PRO A 79 -0.22 -9.54 8.98
N ALA A 80 -0.54 -10.09 10.13
CA ALA A 80 -0.22 -9.48 11.42
C ALA A 80 1.29 -9.55 11.66
N GLY A 81 1.79 -8.66 12.50
CA GLY A 81 3.19 -8.61 12.85
C GLY A 81 3.69 -7.19 13.07
N GLU A 82 4.98 -7.07 13.27
CA GLU A 82 5.61 -5.77 13.48
C GLU A 82 5.86 -5.08 12.15
N TYR A 83 5.51 -3.79 12.12
CA TYR A 83 5.72 -2.93 10.96
C TYR A 83 6.41 -1.65 11.38
N ALA A 84 7.37 -1.20 10.60
CA ALA A 84 7.87 0.16 10.68
C ALA A 84 6.98 1.03 9.79
N ILE A 85 6.46 2.12 10.33
CA ILE A 85 5.55 3.00 9.61
C ILE A 85 6.24 4.34 9.40
N PHE A 86 6.30 4.77 8.14
CA PHE A 86 6.93 6.03 7.76
C PHE A 86 5.87 6.93 7.13
N ARG A 87 5.63 8.07 7.76
CA ARG A 87 4.69 9.05 7.21
C ARG A 87 5.44 10.04 6.32
N PHE A 88 4.98 10.16 5.09
CA PHE A 88 5.55 11.10 4.13
C PHE A 88 4.49 12.10 3.69
N LYS A 89 4.86 13.38 3.71
CA LYS A 89 4.01 14.46 3.21
C LYS A 89 4.64 15.03 1.95
N GLY A 90 3.94 14.92 0.84
CA GLY A 90 4.43 15.42 -0.45
C GLY A 90 3.90 14.62 -1.63
N LEU A 91 4.52 14.83 -2.77
CA LEU A 91 4.13 14.26 -4.05
C LEU A 91 4.42 12.76 -4.12
N TYR A 92 3.51 12.01 -4.73
CA TYR A 92 3.67 10.56 -4.85
C TYR A 92 4.94 10.16 -5.61
N HIS A 93 5.37 10.92 -6.60
CA HIS A 93 6.59 10.58 -7.34
C HIS A 93 7.86 10.71 -6.50
N GLU A 94 7.79 11.36 -5.35
CA GLU A 94 8.91 11.46 -4.42
C GLU A 94 9.03 10.26 -3.49
N LEU A 95 8.03 9.38 -3.47
CA LEU A 95 8.05 8.19 -2.60
C LEU A 95 9.24 7.27 -2.87
N ASN A 96 9.70 7.20 -4.10
CA ASN A 96 10.89 6.41 -4.45
C ASN A 96 12.10 6.79 -3.60
N ARG A 97 12.29 8.08 -3.37
CA ARG A 97 13.37 8.59 -2.52
C ARG A 97 13.21 8.13 -1.08
N VAL A 98 11.98 8.10 -0.58
CA VAL A 98 11.69 7.64 0.78
C VAL A 98 12.00 6.17 0.92
N TYR A 99 11.59 5.34 -0.04
CA TYR A 99 11.91 3.91 -0.03
C TYR A 99 13.41 3.67 -0.05
N ARG A 100 14.17 4.42 -0.84
CA ARG A 100 15.62 4.32 -0.86
C ARG A 100 16.23 4.60 0.50
N TYR A 101 15.78 5.65 1.16
CA TYR A 101 16.20 5.96 2.51
C TYR A 101 15.92 4.81 3.47
N ILE A 102 14.72 4.25 3.43
CA ILE A 102 14.31 3.17 4.33
C ILE A 102 15.23 1.95 4.15
N TYR A 103 15.43 1.50 2.92
CA TYR A 103 16.18 0.28 2.66
C TYR A 103 17.69 0.44 2.76
N LEU A 104 18.22 1.58 2.35
CA LEU A 104 19.66 1.78 2.28
C LEU A 104 20.25 2.40 3.55
N ASP A 105 19.47 3.21 4.25
CA ASP A 105 19.97 3.94 5.41
C ASP A 105 19.30 3.53 6.71
N TRP A 106 17.98 3.54 6.76
CA TRP A 106 17.25 3.32 8.01
C TRP A 106 17.35 1.89 8.52
N LEU A 107 17.09 0.91 7.68
CA LEU A 107 17.15 -0.50 8.09
C LEU A 107 18.53 -0.90 8.60
N PRO A 108 19.62 -0.59 7.87
CA PRO A 108 20.96 -0.94 8.38
C PRO A 108 21.32 -0.25 9.69
N ALA A 109 20.82 0.96 9.92
CA ALA A 109 21.19 1.77 11.09
C ALA A 109 20.39 1.43 12.34
N ASN A 110 19.27 0.69 12.25
CA ASN A 110 18.32 0.51 13.34
C ASN A 110 18.08 -0.92 13.77
N ASP A 111 19.00 -1.82 13.51
CA ASP A 111 18.94 -3.22 13.96
C ASP A 111 17.67 -3.97 13.56
N TYR A 112 17.06 -3.57 12.45
CA TYR A 112 15.91 -4.26 11.87
C TYR A 112 16.27 -4.89 10.55
N SER A 113 15.60 -6.00 10.24
CA SER A 113 15.67 -6.63 8.93
C SER A 113 14.25 -6.81 8.39
N LEU A 114 14.14 -7.02 7.09
CA LEU A 114 12.85 -7.29 6.47
C LEU A 114 12.32 -8.65 6.91
N ARG A 115 11.06 -8.68 7.32
CA ARG A 115 10.37 -9.92 7.68
C ARG A 115 9.79 -10.62 6.45
N ASP A 116 9.31 -9.83 5.50
CA ASP A 116 8.64 -10.29 4.28
C ASP A 116 8.97 -9.36 3.12
N PRO A 117 8.84 -9.82 1.87
CA PRO A 117 9.13 -8.98 0.71
C PRO A 117 8.09 -7.89 0.45
N PHE A 118 6.84 -8.09 0.88
CA PHE A 118 5.79 -7.12 0.59
C PHE A 118 5.95 -5.84 1.39
N THR A 119 5.47 -4.74 0.84
CA THR A 119 5.28 -3.46 1.54
C THR A 119 3.94 -2.90 1.11
N PHE A 120 3.35 -2.04 1.93
CA PHE A 120 2.13 -1.39 1.51
C PHE A 120 2.07 0.06 1.97
N GLU A 121 1.25 0.83 1.27
CA GLU A 121 1.01 2.25 1.54
C GLU A 121 -0.47 2.46 1.80
N THR A 122 -0.78 3.30 2.78
CA THR A 122 -2.13 3.81 2.98
C THR A 122 -2.13 5.30 2.69
N TYR A 123 -3.18 5.77 2.03
CA TYR A 123 -3.30 7.15 1.62
C TYR A 123 -4.24 7.86 2.57
N ILE A 124 -3.69 8.75 3.39
CA ILE A 124 -4.43 9.44 4.46
C ILE A 124 -5.39 10.45 3.85
N ASN A 125 -4.98 11.10 2.78
CA ASN A 125 -5.80 12.01 2.00
C ASN A 125 -5.62 11.74 0.50
N THR A 126 -6.41 12.37 -0.33
CA THR A 126 -6.44 12.09 -1.78
C THR A 126 -6.23 13.36 -2.59
N PRO A 127 -5.68 13.24 -3.83
CA PRO A 127 -5.42 14.40 -4.68
C PRO A 127 -6.69 15.18 -5.06
N GLU A 128 -7.84 14.52 -5.03
CA GLU A 128 -9.11 15.16 -5.39
C GLU A 128 -9.52 16.24 -4.41
N LYS A 129 -9.12 16.10 -3.13
CA LYS A 129 -9.53 17.00 -2.05
C LYS A 129 -8.37 17.70 -1.37
N THR A 130 -7.14 17.46 -1.82
CA THR A 130 -5.93 17.92 -1.12
C THR A 130 -4.93 18.47 -2.12
N PRO A 131 -4.31 19.63 -1.85
CA PRO A 131 -3.18 20.10 -2.67
C PRO A 131 -2.08 19.05 -2.70
N VAL A 132 -1.45 18.88 -3.86
CA VAL A 132 -0.45 17.81 -4.05
C VAL A 132 0.74 17.90 -3.11
N SER A 133 1.10 19.10 -2.68
CA SER A 133 2.18 19.31 -1.71
C SER A 133 1.82 18.87 -0.29
N GLU A 134 0.52 18.66 -0.01
CA GLU A 134 0.01 18.29 1.30
C GLU A 134 -0.51 16.85 1.36
N LEU A 135 -0.26 16.06 0.33
CA LEU A 135 -0.63 14.63 0.33
C LEU A 135 0.16 13.89 1.40
N ILE A 136 -0.54 13.05 2.16
CA ILE A 136 0.07 12.25 3.23
C ILE A 136 -0.09 10.78 2.89
N THR A 137 1.05 10.09 2.87
CA THR A 137 1.13 8.66 2.62
C THR A 137 1.85 7.99 3.78
N ASP A 138 1.26 6.93 4.32
CA ASP A 138 1.92 6.09 5.32
C ASP A 138 2.46 4.84 4.62
N ILE A 139 3.76 4.59 4.81
CA ILE A 139 4.45 3.44 4.24
C ILE A 139 4.65 2.41 5.35
N TYR A 140 4.19 1.18 5.12
CA TYR A 140 4.29 0.08 6.06
C TYR A 140 5.31 -0.94 5.58
N ILE A 141 6.37 -1.12 6.36
CA ILE A 141 7.46 -2.06 6.06
C ILE A 141 7.42 -3.17 7.11
N PRO A 142 7.17 -4.43 6.72
CA PRO A 142 7.20 -5.52 7.70
C PRO A 142 8.64 -5.77 8.13
N VAL A 143 8.87 -5.70 9.43
CA VAL A 143 10.21 -5.78 10.01
C VAL A 143 10.27 -6.79 11.14
N LYS A 144 11.47 -7.21 11.45
CA LYS A 144 11.80 -7.98 12.65
C LYS A 144 13.14 -7.50 13.19
N LYS A 145 13.35 -7.64 14.49
CA LYS A 145 14.65 -7.33 15.07
C LYS A 145 15.69 -8.28 14.53
N LYS A 146 16.87 -7.76 14.22
CA LYS A 146 18.01 -8.60 13.86
C LYS A 146 18.40 -9.46 15.03
N GLU A 147 18.62 -10.74 14.76
CA GLU A 147 19.22 -11.64 15.75
C GLU A 147 20.71 -11.34 15.86
N ILE A 148 21.19 -11.31 17.09
CA ILE A 148 22.60 -11.09 17.39
C ILE A 148 23.38 -12.39 17.19
#